data_cf0c04783495a4e218eb190a2858b42b
#
_entry.id   cf0c04783495a4e218eb190a2858b42b
#
_cell.length_a   1.000
_cell.length_b   1.000
_cell.length_c   1.000
_cell.angle_alpha   90.00
_cell.angle_beta   90.00
_cell.angle_gamma   90.00
#
_symmetry.space_group_name_H-M   'P 1'
#
loop_
_entity.id
_entity.type
_entity.pdbx_description
1 polymer ?
#
loop_
_entity_poly.entity_id
_entity_poly.type
_entity_poly.pdbx_seq_one_letter_code
_entity_poly.pdbx_strand_id
1 'polypeptide(L)'
;MRPSLASSLLSFIFALAAPAVAAASILITVDRSTQRMTVNVDGVQRWVWPVSTGRGGYATPAGSYTAFRMEEDHYSKEFDDAPMPHSIFFTKLGHAIHGTLDARHLGSAASHGCVRLSTANAAKLYALVEEQGLPNTKVVITGATPSGAPAVARRRTPVETGYDAPMAYAPQPRYAPPGVTYQQPPPGYPQYPQYPPMRGFPLFGGN
;
A
#
# COMPACT_ATOMS: atom_id res chain seq x y z
N MET A 1 54.19 -52.06 -44.64
CA MET A 1 53.03 -51.17 -44.66
C MET A 1 52.23 -51.35 -43.40
N ARG A 2 52.23 -50.36 -42.49
CA ARG A 2 51.48 -50.39 -41.25
C ARG A 2 50.50 -49.21 -41.29
N PRO A 3 49.18 -49.36 -41.11
CA PRO A 3 48.27 -48.25 -41.01
C PRO A 3 48.25 -47.69 -39.57
N SER A 4 48.40 -46.38 -39.52
CA SER A 4 48.36 -45.58 -38.30
C SER A 4 46.90 -45.32 -37.91
N LEU A 5 46.44 -45.78 -36.76
CA LEU A 5 45.14 -45.49 -36.20
C LEU A 5 45.21 -44.17 -35.46
N ALA A 6 44.64 -43.11 -36.04
CA ALA A 6 44.44 -41.84 -35.36
C ALA A 6 43.17 -41.93 -34.52
N SER A 7 43.30 -42.00 -33.21
CA SER A 7 42.19 -41.93 -32.25
C SER A 7 41.75 -40.46 -32.08
N SER A 8 40.62 -40.07 -32.64
CA SER A 8 39.96 -38.79 -32.38
C SER A 8 39.18 -38.88 -31.08
N LEU A 9 39.71 -38.26 -30.01
CA LEU A 9 38.97 -38.05 -28.76
C LEU A 9 38.01 -36.86 -28.95
N LEU A 10 36.73 -37.19 -29.13
CA LEU A 10 35.65 -36.20 -29.18
C LEU A 10 35.25 -35.86 -27.76
N SER A 11 35.78 -34.74 -27.22
CA SER A 11 35.44 -34.22 -25.89
C SER A 11 34.02 -33.59 -25.94
N PHE A 12 33.07 -34.30 -25.38
CA PHE A 12 31.68 -33.83 -25.20
C PHE A 12 31.63 -32.87 -24.00
N ILE A 13 31.65 -31.56 -24.25
CA ILE A 13 31.44 -30.56 -23.21
C ILE A 13 29.95 -30.50 -22.89
N PHE A 14 29.54 -31.16 -21.82
CA PHE A 14 28.19 -31.07 -21.26
C PHE A 14 28.07 -29.71 -20.52
N ALA A 15 27.55 -28.69 -21.22
CA ALA A 15 27.25 -27.40 -20.58
C ALA A 15 26.08 -27.61 -19.60
N LEU A 16 26.37 -27.63 -18.29
CA LEU A 16 25.33 -27.55 -17.26
C LEU A 16 24.65 -26.18 -17.35
N ALA A 17 23.52 -26.11 -18.04
CA ALA A 17 22.63 -24.97 -17.96
C ALA A 17 21.98 -24.95 -16.56
N ALA A 18 22.45 -24.07 -15.67
CA ALA A 18 21.78 -23.84 -14.40
C ALA A 18 20.37 -23.31 -14.69
N PRO A 19 19.30 -23.84 -14.05
CA PRO A 19 17.96 -23.30 -14.22
C PRO A 19 17.96 -21.85 -13.71
N ALA A 20 17.67 -20.90 -14.59
CA ALA A 20 17.41 -19.52 -14.17
C ALA A 20 16.13 -19.56 -13.34
N VAL A 21 16.20 -19.24 -12.05
CA VAL A 21 15.03 -19.05 -11.19
C VAL A 21 14.33 -17.80 -11.73
N ALA A 22 13.24 -17.99 -12.49
CA ALA A 22 12.42 -16.88 -12.92
C ALA A 22 11.78 -16.23 -11.70
N ALA A 23 11.89 -14.89 -11.59
CA ALA A 23 11.21 -14.15 -10.54
C ALA A 23 9.68 -14.36 -10.66
N ALA A 24 9.02 -14.57 -9.54
CA ALA A 24 7.58 -14.79 -9.52
C ALA A 24 6.81 -13.55 -9.99
N SER A 25 5.75 -13.75 -10.78
CA SER A 25 4.89 -12.66 -11.22
C SER A 25 3.89 -12.28 -10.13
N ILE A 26 3.86 -10.99 -9.75
CA ILE A 26 2.89 -10.45 -8.80
C ILE A 26 1.80 -9.70 -9.56
N LEU A 27 0.55 -10.10 -9.32
CA LEU A 27 -0.63 -9.38 -9.79
C LEU A 27 -1.43 -8.86 -8.59
N ILE A 28 -1.45 -7.55 -8.43
CA ILE A 28 -2.23 -6.85 -7.41
C ILE A 28 -3.48 -6.29 -8.09
N THR A 29 -4.66 -6.80 -7.74
CA THR A 29 -5.94 -6.29 -8.24
C THR A 29 -6.66 -5.55 -7.13
N VAL A 30 -6.99 -4.28 -7.36
CA VAL A 30 -7.75 -3.44 -6.43
C VAL A 30 -9.12 -3.14 -7.04
N ASP A 31 -10.16 -3.61 -6.40
CA ASP A 31 -11.54 -3.29 -6.74
C ASP A 31 -12.06 -2.13 -5.87
N ARG A 32 -12.24 -0.97 -6.51
CA ARG A 32 -12.73 0.25 -5.85
C ARG A 32 -14.17 0.13 -5.40
N SER A 33 -14.99 -0.69 -6.09
CA SER A 33 -16.41 -0.85 -5.74
C SER A 33 -16.59 -1.62 -4.44
N THR A 34 -15.76 -2.65 -4.22
CA THR A 34 -15.81 -3.51 -3.02
C THR A 34 -14.78 -3.13 -1.97
N GLN A 35 -13.88 -2.19 -2.28
CA GLN A 35 -12.77 -1.77 -1.42
C GLN A 35 -11.91 -2.94 -0.96
N ARG A 36 -11.56 -3.81 -1.92
CA ARG A 36 -10.73 -4.99 -1.67
C ARG A 36 -9.55 -5.04 -2.63
N MET A 37 -8.44 -5.55 -2.10
CA MET A 37 -7.25 -5.88 -2.84
C MET A 37 -7.07 -7.40 -2.85
N THR A 38 -6.83 -7.97 -4.02
CA THR A 38 -6.40 -9.36 -4.18
C THR A 38 -4.95 -9.38 -4.66
N VAL A 39 -4.12 -10.19 -4.03
CA VAL A 39 -2.72 -10.39 -4.41
C VAL A 39 -2.52 -11.82 -4.88
N ASN A 40 -2.14 -11.98 -6.15
CA ASN A 40 -1.77 -13.25 -6.74
C ASN A 40 -0.25 -13.29 -6.97
N VAL A 41 0.35 -14.46 -6.77
CA VAL A 41 1.74 -14.76 -7.08
C VAL A 41 1.76 -15.99 -7.98
N ASP A 42 2.31 -15.87 -9.18
CA ASP A 42 2.30 -16.91 -10.23
C ASP A 42 0.90 -17.46 -10.50
N GLY A 43 -0.09 -16.58 -10.56
CA GLY A 43 -1.49 -16.93 -10.81
C GLY A 43 -2.23 -17.49 -9.59
N VAL A 44 -1.55 -17.79 -8.48
CA VAL A 44 -2.16 -18.31 -7.25
C VAL A 44 -2.52 -17.17 -6.31
N GLN A 45 -3.78 -17.08 -5.90
CA GLN A 45 -4.24 -16.10 -4.92
C GLN A 45 -3.61 -16.36 -3.55
N ARG A 46 -2.84 -15.39 -3.05
CA ARG A 46 -2.19 -15.44 -1.74
C ARG A 46 -2.99 -14.72 -0.66
N TRP A 47 -3.48 -13.51 -0.98
CA TRP A 47 -4.17 -12.68 0.01
C TRP A 47 -5.35 -11.94 -0.60
N VAL A 48 -6.33 -11.66 0.25
CA VAL A 48 -7.43 -10.73 -0.01
C VAL A 48 -7.57 -9.81 1.20
N TRP A 49 -7.35 -8.50 1.00
CA TRP A 49 -7.33 -7.52 2.08
C TRP A 49 -8.34 -6.40 1.85
N PRO A 50 -8.92 -5.82 2.92
CA PRO A 50 -9.63 -4.57 2.82
C PRO A 50 -8.65 -3.43 2.53
N VAL A 51 -9.06 -2.50 1.67
CA VAL A 51 -8.30 -1.29 1.32
C VAL A 51 -9.14 -0.04 1.51
N SER A 52 -8.51 1.13 1.46
CA SER A 52 -9.19 2.40 1.31
C SER A 52 -8.64 3.09 0.06
N THR A 53 -9.48 3.25 -0.95
CA THR A 53 -9.14 3.95 -2.20
C THR A 53 -9.60 5.41 -2.17
N GLY A 54 -9.32 6.14 -3.23
CA GLY A 54 -9.70 7.55 -3.38
C GLY A 54 -11.21 7.77 -3.27
N ARG A 55 -11.60 8.76 -2.44
CA ARG A 55 -12.99 9.24 -2.33
C ARG A 55 -13.39 10.09 -3.55
N GLY A 56 -14.66 10.47 -3.62
CA GLY A 56 -15.17 11.38 -4.66
C GLY A 56 -14.31 12.64 -4.80
N GLY A 57 -13.99 13.02 -6.04
CA GLY A 57 -13.06 14.11 -6.35
C GLY A 57 -11.58 13.75 -6.33
N TYR A 58 -11.22 12.61 -5.72
CA TYR A 58 -9.84 12.09 -5.61
C TYR A 58 -9.77 10.62 -6.01
N ALA A 59 -10.46 10.25 -7.08
CA ALA A 59 -10.56 8.85 -7.47
C ALA A 59 -9.20 8.23 -7.75
N THR A 60 -8.93 7.04 -7.19
CA THR A 60 -7.80 6.22 -7.63
C THR A 60 -7.99 5.88 -9.10
N PRO A 61 -7.04 6.19 -10.01
CA PRO A 61 -7.22 6.02 -11.44
C PRO A 61 -7.36 4.55 -11.82
N ALA A 62 -8.43 4.21 -12.54
CA ALA A 62 -8.61 2.86 -13.10
C ALA A 62 -7.57 2.59 -14.18
N GLY A 63 -7.14 1.34 -14.32
CA GLY A 63 -6.17 0.95 -15.33
C GLY A 63 -5.24 -0.16 -14.87
N SER A 64 -4.29 -0.49 -15.75
CA SER A 64 -3.23 -1.47 -15.49
C SER A 64 -1.89 -0.76 -15.48
N TYR A 65 -1.13 -0.97 -14.44
CA TYR A 65 0.14 -0.31 -14.17
C TYR A 65 1.21 -1.34 -13.84
N THR A 66 2.49 -0.95 -14.00
CA THR A 66 3.62 -1.68 -13.42
C THR A 66 4.18 -0.85 -12.28
N ALA A 67 4.44 -1.46 -11.13
CA ALA A 67 5.12 -0.79 -10.03
C ALA A 67 6.51 -0.34 -10.50
N PHE A 68 6.96 0.86 -10.07
CA PHE A 68 8.23 1.40 -10.58
C PHE A 68 9.12 2.07 -9.52
N ARG A 69 8.61 2.27 -8.32
CA ARG A 69 9.34 2.87 -7.20
C ARG A 69 8.80 2.32 -5.88
N MET A 70 9.67 2.12 -4.93
CA MET A 70 9.35 1.74 -3.55
C MET A 70 10.06 2.67 -2.58
N GLU A 71 9.41 2.98 -1.46
CA GLU A 71 9.99 3.74 -0.35
C GLU A 71 9.42 3.18 0.95
N GLU A 72 10.29 2.75 1.86
CA GLU A 72 9.88 2.16 3.13
C GLU A 72 9.23 3.23 4.04
N ASP A 73 9.89 4.38 4.14
CA ASP A 73 9.43 5.54 4.91
C ASP A 73 9.16 6.73 3.98
N HIS A 74 7.94 6.85 3.49
CA HIS A 74 7.51 7.96 2.66
C HIS A 74 6.53 8.86 3.39
N TYR A 75 6.61 10.18 3.10
CA TYR A 75 5.70 11.20 3.62
C TYR A 75 5.12 12.01 2.48
N SER A 76 3.80 12.22 2.48
CA SER A 76 3.10 12.96 1.44
C SER A 76 3.28 14.47 1.63
N LYS A 77 4.08 15.10 0.79
CA LYS A 77 4.27 16.57 0.83
C LYS A 77 2.99 17.36 0.47
N GLU A 78 2.05 16.73 -0.22
CA GLU A 78 0.79 17.36 -0.63
C GLU A 78 -0.28 17.32 0.48
N PHE A 79 -0.11 16.47 1.49
CA PHE A 79 -1.11 16.20 2.54
C PHE A 79 -0.45 16.23 3.93
N ASP A 80 0.06 17.38 4.33
CA ASP A 80 0.58 17.68 5.67
C ASP A 80 1.61 16.65 6.19
N ASP A 81 2.53 16.24 5.32
CA ASP A 81 3.54 15.22 5.61
C ASP A 81 2.96 13.93 6.21
N ALA A 82 1.75 13.56 5.78
CA ALA A 82 1.10 12.34 6.23
C ALA A 82 1.97 11.11 5.95
N PRO A 83 2.20 10.23 6.95
CA PRO A 83 3.06 9.06 6.78
C PRO A 83 2.42 8.05 5.83
N MET A 84 3.22 7.55 4.91
CA MET A 84 2.88 6.54 3.92
C MET A 84 3.88 5.37 4.00
N PRO A 85 3.93 4.62 5.11
CA PRO A 85 4.91 3.56 5.28
C PRO A 85 4.73 2.45 4.25
N HIS A 86 5.86 1.88 3.78
CA HIS A 86 5.91 0.80 2.82
C HIS A 86 5.20 1.14 1.49
N SER A 87 5.54 2.30 0.93
CA SER A 87 4.96 2.82 -0.30
C SER A 87 5.46 2.10 -1.54
N ILE A 88 4.53 1.64 -2.38
CA ILE A 88 4.76 1.04 -3.70
C ILE A 88 4.04 1.91 -4.73
N PHE A 89 4.80 2.70 -5.50
CA PHE A 89 4.25 3.64 -6.48
C PHE A 89 3.94 2.94 -7.81
N PHE A 90 2.76 3.23 -8.35
CA PHE A 90 2.30 2.63 -9.60
C PHE A 90 1.90 3.66 -10.67
N THR A 91 1.77 4.96 -10.34
CA THR A 91 1.60 6.03 -11.36
C THR A 91 2.64 7.14 -11.19
N LYS A 92 3.01 7.79 -12.30
CA LYS A 92 3.92 8.96 -12.28
C LYS A 92 3.29 10.20 -11.63
N LEU A 93 1.97 10.19 -11.41
CA LEU A 93 1.23 11.23 -10.69
C LEU A 93 1.25 11.07 -9.17
N GLY A 94 2.05 10.13 -8.64
CA GLY A 94 2.23 9.97 -7.20
C GLY A 94 1.27 8.96 -6.52
N HIS A 95 0.42 8.26 -7.27
CA HIS A 95 -0.42 7.22 -6.64
C HIS A 95 0.41 6.02 -6.22
N ALA A 96 0.21 5.59 -4.96
CA ALA A 96 0.91 4.47 -4.34
C ALA A 96 -0.05 3.56 -3.57
N ILE A 97 0.38 2.33 -3.35
CA ILE A 97 -0.15 1.43 -2.33
C ILE A 97 0.72 1.61 -1.10
N HIS A 98 0.15 1.88 0.08
CA HIS A 98 0.92 2.14 1.30
C HIS A 98 0.16 1.78 2.57
N GLY A 99 0.85 1.69 3.69
CA GLY A 99 0.27 1.52 5.00
C GLY A 99 -0.42 2.78 5.52
N THR A 100 -1.43 2.61 6.36
CA THR A 100 -2.10 3.73 7.05
C THR A 100 -2.25 3.44 8.53
N LEU A 101 -2.09 4.48 9.35
CA LEU A 101 -2.44 4.44 10.78
C LEU A 101 -3.95 4.56 11.00
N ASP A 102 -4.69 5.06 10.01
CA ASP A 102 -6.14 5.19 10.05
C ASP A 102 -6.84 3.95 9.50
N ALA A 103 -6.73 2.84 10.24
CA ALA A 103 -7.29 1.55 9.85
C ALA A 103 -8.82 1.51 9.85
N ARG A 104 -9.50 2.49 10.50
CA ARG A 104 -10.97 2.56 10.60
C ARG A 104 -11.66 2.78 9.25
N HIS A 105 -10.94 3.36 8.29
CA HIS A 105 -11.46 3.64 6.94
C HIS A 105 -11.13 2.54 5.93
N LEU A 106 -10.46 1.45 6.34
CA LEU A 106 -10.31 0.29 5.47
C LEU A 106 -11.66 -0.35 5.19
N GLY A 107 -11.92 -0.67 3.93
CA GLY A 107 -13.23 -1.09 3.43
C GLY A 107 -14.11 0.05 2.91
N SER A 108 -13.62 1.31 2.92
CA SER A 108 -14.34 2.47 2.40
C SER A 108 -13.42 3.41 1.60
N ALA A 109 -13.98 4.12 0.63
CA ALA A 109 -13.26 5.11 -0.17
C ALA A 109 -13.06 6.40 0.64
N ALA A 110 -11.87 6.61 1.20
CA ALA A 110 -11.56 7.75 2.06
C ALA A 110 -10.21 8.43 1.76
N SER A 111 -9.39 7.88 0.86
CA SER A 111 -8.07 8.44 0.54
C SER A 111 -8.17 9.62 -0.43
N HIS A 112 -7.02 10.25 -0.72
CA HIS A 112 -6.85 11.27 -1.75
C HIS A 112 -6.27 10.69 -3.05
N GLY A 113 -6.53 9.42 -3.35
CA GLY A 113 -6.12 8.76 -4.59
C GLY A 113 -5.23 7.54 -4.38
N CYS A 114 -4.42 7.49 -3.34
CA CYS A 114 -3.62 6.31 -3.00
C CYS A 114 -4.49 5.15 -2.50
N VAL A 115 -3.95 3.94 -2.53
CA VAL A 115 -4.56 2.72 -2.00
C VAL A 115 -3.96 2.45 -0.63
N ARG A 116 -4.77 2.60 0.43
CA ARG A 116 -4.34 2.39 1.81
C ARG A 116 -4.56 0.95 2.24
N LEU A 117 -3.58 0.37 2.92
CA LEU A 117 -3.61 -0.93 3.61
C LEU A 117 -3.40 -0.73 5.12
N SER A 118 -3.67 -1.75 5.93
CA SER A 118 -3.07 -1.78 7.26
C SER A 118 -1.54 -1.79 7.15
N THR A 119 -0.84 -1.21 8.11
CA THR A 119 0.64 -1.18 8.10
C THR A 119 1.24 -2.58 7.99
N ALA A 120 0.66 -3.57 8.68
CA ALA A 120 1.11 -4.95 8.62
C ALA A 120 0.95 -5.58 7.23
N ASN A 121 -0.16 -5.30 6.51
CA ASN A 121 -0.37 -5.82 5.17
C ASN A 121 0.49 -5.08 4.14
N ALA A 122 0.72 -3.78 4.33
CA ALA A 122 1.62 -3.00 3.49
C ALA A 122 3.07 -3.51 3.60
N ALA A 123 3.55 -3.79 4.82
CA ALA A 123 4.88 -4.36 5.05
C ALA A 123 5.04 -5.73 4.37
N LYS A 124 4.02 -6.61 4.47
CA LYS A 124 4.04 -7.92 3.79
C LYS A 124 4.09 -7.80 2.27
N LEU A 125 3.30 -6.87 1.71
CA LEU A 125 3.28 -6.64 0.27
C LEU A 125 4.60 -6.04 -0.20
N TYR A 126 5.15 -5.08 0.56
CA TYR A 126 6.42 -4.44 0.29
C TYR A 126 7.55 -5.45 0.22
N ALA A 127 7.69 -6.31 1.24
CA ALA A 127 8.70 -7.35 1.27
C ALA A 127 8.57 -8.34 0.08
N LEU A 128 7.34 -8.72 -0.30
CA LEU A 128 7.12 -9.56 -1.48
C LEU A 128 7.57 -8.87 -2.77
N VAL A 129 7.24 -7.57 -2.95
CA VAL A 129 7.64 -6.82 -4.14
C VAL A 129 9.14 -6.57 -4.17
N GLU A 130 9.77 -6.34 -3.02
CA GLU A 130 11.22 -6.22 -2.89
C GLU A 130 11.94 -7.52 -3.31
N GLU A 131 11.43 -8.67 -2.88
CA GLU A 131 11.97 -9.99 -3.23
C GLU A 131 11.81 -10.31 -4.72
N GLN A 132 10.63 -10.07 -5.29
CA GLN A 132 10.30 -10.48 -6.66
C GLN A 132 10.62 -9.41 -7.72
N GLY A 133 10.81 -8.16 -7.30
CA GLY A 133 11.18 -7.02 -8.12
C GLY A 133 9.99 -6.26 -8.72
N LEU A 134 10.17 -4.97 -8.84
CA LEU A 134 9.20 -4.02 -9.40
C LEU A 134 8.72 -4.37 -10.81
N PRO A 135 9.60 -4.78 -11.77
CA PRO A 135 9.16 -5.11 -13.13
C PRO A 135 8.20 -6.29 -13.20
N ASN A 136 8.24 -7.20 -12.21
CA ASN A 136 7.39 -8.37 -12.12
C ASN A 136 6.08 -8.10 -11.35
N THR A 137 5.85 -6.83 -10.93
CA THR A 137 4.70 -6.43 -10.12
C THR A 137 3.75 -5.58 -10.95
N LYS A 138 2.58 -6.14 -11.28
CA LYS A 138 1.47 -5.46 -11.93
C LYS A 138 0.41 -5.04 -10.93
N VAL A 139 -0.11 -3.82 -11.10
CA VAL A 139 -1.20 -3.25 -10.30
C VAL A 139 -2.37 -2.95 -11.23
N VAL A 140 -3.51 -3.58 -10.98
CA VAL A 140 -4.74 -3.40 -11.75
C VAL A 140 -5.80 -2.77 -10.87
N ILE A 141 -6.27 -1.59 -11.24
CA ILE A 141 -7.32 -0.84 -10.53
C ILE A 141 -8.62 -0.98 -11.31
N THR A 142 -9.62 -1.60 -10.71
CA THR A 142 -10.94 -1.88 -11.30
C THR A 142 -12.09 -1.28 -10.50
N GLY A 143 -13.30 -1.50 -10.96
CA GLY A 143 -14.52 -1.07 -10.29
C GLY A 143 -14.79 0.43 -10.41
N ALA A 144 -15.99 0.86 -10.06
CA ALA A 144 -16.36 2.26 -9.99
C ALA A 144 -15.90 2.87 -8.65
N THR A 145 -15.53 4.14 -8.66
CA THR A 145 -15.35 4.88 -7.39
C THR A 145 -16.72 5.03 -6.73
N PRO A 146 -16.89 4.62 -5.47
CA PRO A 146 -18.15 4.82 -4.77
C PRO A 146 -18.52 6.31 -4.74
N SER A 147 -19.65 6.66 -5.34
CA SER A 147 -20.23 8.00 -5.27
C SER A 147 -21.17 8.03 -4.07
N GLY A 148 -20.76 8.63 -2.97
CA GLY A 148 -21.61 8.77 -1.79
C GLY A 148 -20.91 8.31 -0.49
N ALA A 149 -21.49 8.70 0.64
CA ALA A 149 -21.05 8.26 1.97
C ALA A 149 -21.00 6.72 2.04
N PRO A 150 -20.10 6.12 2.85
CA PRO A 150 -19.95 4.68 2.95
C PRO A 150 -21.32 4.06 3.21
N ALA A 151 -21.72 3.11 2.35
CA ALA A 151 -22.83 2.24 2.65
C ALA A 151 -22.42 1.39 3.85
N VAL A 152 -22.74 1.85 5.05
CA VAL A 152 -22.69 1.02 6.25
C VAL A 152 -23.60 -0.17 5.93
N ALA A 153 -23.01 -1.33 5.68
CA ALA A 153 -23.74 -2.58 5.61
C ALA A 153 -24.45 -2.73 6.96
N ARG A 154 -25.70 -2.29 7.02
CA ARG A 154 -26.59 -2.58 8.14
C ARG A 154 -26.77 -4.10 8.17
N ARG A 155 -25.97 -4.75 8.97
CA ARG A 155 -26.30 -6.06 9.49
C ARG A 155 -27.56 -5.87 10.32
N ARG A 156 -28.71 -6.15 9.72
CA ARG A 156 -29.96 -6.29 10.45
C ARG A 156 -29.83 -7.54 11.32
N THR A 157 -29.53 -7.34 12.56
CA THR A 157 -29.95 -8.26 13.62
C THR A 157 -31.00 -7.51 14.44
N PRO A 158 -32.21 -8.06 14.62
CA PRO A 158 -33.17 -7.49 15.53
C PRO A 158 -32.80 -8.00 16.95
N VAL A 159 -32.27 -7.13 17.78
CA VAL A 159 -32.42 -7.25 19.24
C VAL A 159 -32.66 -5.84 19.76
N GLU A 160 -33.88 -5.65 20.13
CA GLU A 160 -34.42 -4.57 20.92
C GLU A 160 -33.87 -4.65 22.34
N THR A 161 -33.13 -3.62 22.77
CA THR A 161 -33.18 -3.13 24.17
C THR A 161 -32.53 -1.74 24.19
N GLY A 162 -33.32 -0.78 24.64
CA GLY A 162 -32.99 0.64 24.64
C GLY A 162 -31.85 1.02 25.56
N TYR A 163 -31.10 2.01 25.05
CA TYR A 163 -30.59 3.13 25.84
C TYR A 163 -30.33 4.27 24.85
N ASP A 164 -31.12 5.32 24.99
CA ASP A 164 -30.97 6.59 24.30
C ASP A 164 -29.70 7.32 24.77
N ALA A 165 -28.85 7.73 23.82
CA ALA A 165 -28.19 9.05 23.80
C ALA A 165 -27.47 9.27 22.47
N PRO A 166 -27.78 10.32 21.70
CA PRO A 166 -27.00 10.68 20.50
C PRO A 166 -25.76 11.46 20.92
N MET A 167 -24.59 10.86 20.81
CA MET A 167 -23.34 11.61 20.81
C MET A 167 -23.17 12.27 19.44
N ALA A 168 -23.52 13.53 19.36
CA ALA A 168 -23.25 14.37 18.20
C ALA A 168 -21.75 14.51 18.03
N TYR A 169 -21.22 13.92 16.96
CA TYR A 169 -19.85 14.15 16.51
C TYR A 169 -19.77 15.55 15.89
N ALA A 170 -19.17 16.50 16.58
CA ALA A 170 -18.89 17.81 16.03
C ALA A 170 -17.83 17.71 14.92
N PRO A 171 -18.04 18.29 13.72
CA PRO A 171 -17.04 18.31 12.68
C PRO A 171 -15.83 19.14 13.13
N GLN A 172 -14.64 18.55 13.01
CA GLN A 172 -13.38 19.25 13.29
C GLN A 172 -13.18 20.39 12.28
N PRO A 173 -12.86 21.60 12.70
CA PRO A 173 -12.57 22.70 11.78
C PRO A 173 -11.30 22.44 10.99
N ARG A 174 -11.35 22.62 9.68
CA ARG A 174 -10.26 22.35 8.72
C ARG A 174 -9.11 23.34 8.78
N TYR A 175 -9.22 24.39 9.59
CA TYR A 175 -8.18 25.44 9.73
C TYR A 175 -8.44 26.21 11.01
N ALA A 176 -7.45 26.30 11.88
CA ALA A 176 -7.52 27.19 13.01
C ALA A 176 -6.95 28.56 12.61
N PRO A 177 -7.71 29.64 12.71
CA PRO A 177 -7.17 30.98 12.53
C PRO A 177 -6.19 31.29 13.68
N PRO A 178 -5.18 32.18 13.47
CA PRO A 178 -4.22 32.54 14.49
C PRO A 178 -4.93 33.14 15.73
N GLY A 179 -4.67 32.57 16.91
CA GLY A 179 -5.21 33.04 18.20
C GLY A 179 -6.16 32.07 18.90
N VAL A 180 -6.44 30.90 18.39
CA VAL A 180 -7.29 29.91 19.08
C VAL A 180 -6.45 28.95 19.92
N THR A 181 -6.62 29.00 21.24
CA THR A 181 -6.01 28.08 22.21
C THR A 181 -6.81 26.79 22.23
N TYR A 182 -6.18 25.65 21.85
CA TYR A 182 -6.82 24.35 21.98
C TYR A 182 -6.89 23.91 23.45
N GLN A 183 -8.08 23.58 23.93
CA GLN A 183 -8.23 22.89 25.21
C GLN A 183 -7.74 21.45 25.03
N GLN A 184 -6.94 20.98 26.00
CA GLN A 184 -6.47 19.58 26.00
C GLN A 184 -7.65 18.61 26.07
N PRO A 185 -7.56 17.45 25.38
CA PRO A 185 -8.58 16.43 25.47
C PRO A 185 -8.69 15.91 26.90
N PRO A 186 -9.89 15.48 27.33
CA PRO A 186 -10.13 14.98 28.68
C PRO A 186 -9.28 13.74 29.00
N PRO A 187 -8.95 13.48 30.29
CA PRO A 187 -8.17 12.32 30.71
C PRO A 187 -8.87 11.01 30.31
N GLY A 188 -8.16 10.14 29.62
CA GLY A 188 -8.67 8.83 29.16
C GLY A 188 -8.51 8.57 27.65
N TYR A 189 -8.13 9.56 26.85
CA TYR A 189 -7.77 9.31 25.46
C TYR A 189 -6.40 8.64 25.37
N PRO A 190 -6.24 7.58 24.53
CA PRO A 190 -4.93 6.97 24.30
C PRO A 190 -3.97 8.01 23.76
N GLN A 191 -2.90 8.29 24.50
CA GLN A 191 -1.81 9.15 24.06
C GLN A 191 -1.08 8.42 22.95
N TYR A 192 -1.02 9.02 21.75
CA TYR A 192 -0.15 8.52 20.69
C TYR A 192 1.31 8.70 21.11
N PRO A 193 2.20 7.74 20.82
CA PRO A 193 3.61 7.88 21.09
C PRO A 193 4.13 9.17 20.44
N GLN A 194 4.65 10.09 21.26
CA GLN A 194 5.36 11.28 20.77
C GLN A 194 6.70 10.78 20.22
N TYR A 195 6.87 10.84 18.91
CA TYR A 195 8.17 10.59 18.31
C TYR A 195 9.14 11.71 18.75
N PRO A 196 10.34 11.37 19.23
CA PRO A 196 11.33 12.40 19.56
C PRO A 196 11.69 13.18 18.30
N PRO A 197 11.95 14.52 18.42
CA PRO A 197 12.39 15.32 17.29
C PRO A 197 13.68 14.73 16.71
N MET A 198 13.69 14.49 15.39
CA MET A 198 14.87 14.03 14.67
C MET A 198 16.01 15.03 14.89
N ARG A 199 17.10 14.58 15.50
CA ARG A 199 18.34 15.35 15.56
C ARG A 199 18.84 15.59 14.14
N GLY A 200 18.99 16.87 13.77
CA GLY A 200 19.51 17.28 12.48
C GLY A 200 20.87 16.62 12.20
N PHE A 201 21.04 16.09 11.00
CA PHE A 201 22.33 15.64 10.51
C PHE A 201 23.27 16.87 10.41
N PRO A 202 24.52 16.77 10.87
CA PRO A 202 25.49 17.82 10.67
C PRO A 202 25.80 17.97 9.19
N LEU A 203 25.61 19.18 8.65
CA LEU A 203 26.09 19.56 7.32
C LEU A 203 27.62 19.41 7.32
N PHE A 204 28.13 18.53 6.48
CA PHE A 204 29.56 18.47 6.19
C PHE A 204 29.96 19.78 5.52
N GLY A 205 30.67 20.63 6.26
CA GLY A 205 31.38 21.76 5.73
C GLY A 205 32.58 21.26 4.94
N GLY A 206 32.65 21.60 3.65
CA GLY A 206 33.83 21.44 2.85
C GLY A 206 34.86 22.52 3.17
N ASN A 207 36.08 22.10 3.22
CA ASN A 207 37.29 22.90 2.92
C ASN A 207 37.87 22.38 1.63
#